data_fa2db6517ccabfc0f53ba1b68f344347
#
_entry.id   fa2db6517ccabfc0f53ba1b68f344347
#
_cell.length_a   1.000
_cell.length_b   1.000
_cell.length_c   1.000
_cell.angle_alpha   90.00
_cell.angle_beta   90.00
_cell.angle_gamma   90.00
#
_symmetry.space_group_name_H-M   'P 1'
#
loop_
_entity.id
_entity.type
_entity.pdbx_description
1 polymer ?
#
loop_
_entity_poly.entity_id
_entity_poly.type
_entity_poly.pdbx_seq_one_letter_code
_entity_poly.pdbx_strand_id
1 'polypeptide(L)'
;MFVGRRHEDVIALDALWRSRHDRSLSSAIQTRTTNKNLQHALQICANPSQQDAPDKPHDPALIHRDVNRLEAILKMTFTSTTSGESVSPAVLDMILRRNHKGIQQLALYFETATGKKLDETIRKSYLDDMTKKIAVHAVRTAVDLTYRDVMSLKDVISKAGREEDLAIRVVRAHWYAVHWGQIQAAWMGINEQTFKDKVMKLPKGLFRDLITAMAGPSA
;
A
#
# COMPACT_ATOMS: atom_id res chain seq x y z
N MET A 1 -3.92 8.89 1.26
CA MET A 1 -3.48 8.06 0.15
C MET A 1 -4.66 7.27 -0.38
N PHE A 2 -4.91 7.24 -1.70
CA PHE A 2 -6.09 6.59 -2.32
C PHE A 2 -5.93 5.08 -2.50
N VAL A 3 -4.69 4.62 -2.63
CA VAL A 3 -4.39 3.20 -2.85
C VAL A 3 -4.93 2.34 -1.71
N GLY A 4 -5.78 1.37 -2.03
CA GLY A 4 -6.41 0.49 -1.05
C GLY A 4 -7.66 1.09 -0.35
N ARG A 5 -8.20 2.23 -0.82
CA ARG A 5 -9.50 2.73 -0.38
C ARG A 5 -10.64 1.98 -1.05
N ARG A 6 -11.80 1.93 -0.38
CA ARG A 6 -13.02 1.39 -0.98
C ARG A 6 -13.50 2.28 -2.12
N HIS A 7 -14.14 1.68 -3.07
CA HIS A 7 -14.69 2.37 -4.24
C HIS A 7 -15.64 3.53 -3.84
N GLU A 8 -16.51 3.29 -2.87
CA GLU A 8 -17.47 4.27 -2.34
C GLU A 8 -16.77 5.46 -1.68
N ASP A 9 -15.68 5.21 -0.93
CA ASP A 9 -14.89 6.26 -0.29
C ASP A 9 -14.25 7.20 -1.33
N VAL A 10 -13.81 6.63 -2.46
CA VAL A 10 -13.20 7.41 -3.55
C VAL A 10 -14.24 8.26 -4.27
N ILE A 11 -15.44 7.71 -4.52
CA ILE A 11 -16.57 8.45 -5.12
C ILE A 11 -16.97 9.62 -4.20
N ALA A 12 -17.15 9.35 -2.90
CA ALA A 12 -17.52 10.38 -1.94
C ALA A 12 -16.44 11.48 -1.85
N LEU A 13 -15.17 11.09 -1.90
CA LEU A 13 -14.05 12.02 -1.88
C LEU A 13 -13.98 12.88 -3.15
N ASP A 14 -14.21 12.31 -4.34
CA ASP A 14 -14.25 13.09 -5.59
C ASP A 14 -15.43 14.06 -5.60
N ALA A 15 -16.59 13.64 -5.12
CA ALA A 15 -17.76 14.52 -4.98
C ALA A 15 -17.47 15.70 -4.03
N LEU A 16 -16.89 15.42 -2.84
CA LEU A 16 -16.50 16.44 -1.88
C LEU A 16 -15.41 17.36 -2.45
N TRP A 17 -14.45 16.81 -3.20
CA TRP A 17 -13.42 17.59 -3.85
C TRP A 17 -13.99 18.55 -4.90
N ARG A 18 -14.89 18.06 -5.75
CA ARG A 18 -15.57 18.87 -6.76
C ARG A 18 -16.36 20.02 -6.13
N SER A 19 -17.09 19.75 -5.04
CA SER A 19 -17.88 20.79 -4.36
C SER A 19 -17.03 21.91 -3.78
N ARG A 20 -15.77 21.64 -3.42
CA ARG A 20 -14.86 22.63 -2.81
C ARG A 20 -13.93 23.32 -3.82
N HIS A 21 -13.60 22.68 -4.92
CA HIS A 21 -12.52 23.14 -5.82
C HIS A 21 -12.97 23.31 -7.28
N ASP A 22 -14.23 23.08 -7.55
CA ASP A 22 -14.86 23.18 -8.91
C ASP A 22 -14.10 22.38 -10.00
N ARG A 23 -13.47 21.30 -9.61
CA ARG A 23 -12.75 20.39 -10.51
C ARG A 23 -12.67 18.98 -9.93
N SER A 24 -12.51 17.97 -10.80
CA SER A 24 -12.38 16.58 -10.37
C SER A 24 -11.04 16.32 -9.67
N LEU A 25 -11.03 15.30 -8.79
CA LEU A 25 -9.82 14.80 -8.18
C LEU A 25 -8.81 14.31 -9.22
N SER A 26 -9.26 13.63 -10.27
CA SER A 26 -8.44 13.19 -11.39
C SER A 26 -7.73 14.36 -12.09
N SER A 27 -8.43 15.47 -12.35
CA SER A 27 -7.83 16.68 -12.92
C SER A 27 -6.78 17.29 -11.99
N ALA A 28 -7.05 17.31 -10.67
CA ALA A 28 -6.09 17.82 -9.69
C ALA A 28 -4.81 16.95 -9.61
N ILE A 29 -4.96 15.63 -9.69
CA ILE A 29 -3.83 14.68 -9.74
C ILE A 29 -2.98 14.97 -10.98
N GLN A 30 -3.63 15.11 -12.15
CA GLN A 30 -2.95 15.34 -13.41
C GLN A 30 -2.10 16.62 -13.41
N THR A 31 -2.60 17.68 -12.80
CA THR A 31 -1.92 18.99 -12.80
C THR A 31 -0.87 19.14 -11.70
N ARG A 32 -0.96 18.36 -10.60
CA ARG A 32 -0.09 18.54 -9.43
C ARG A 32 0.92 17.42 -9.20
N THR A 33 0.83 16.32 -9.95
CA THR A 33 1.74 15.18 -9.78
C THR A 33 2.73 15.14 -10.93
N THR A 34 4.01 15.36 -10.64
CA THR A 34 5.09 15.37 -11.64
C THR A 34 5.63 13.97 -11.96
N ASN A 35 5.61 13.07 -10.99
CA ASN A 35 6.03 11.68 -11.22
C ASN A 35 4.96 10.91 -11.99
N LYS A 36 5.27 10.51 -13.23
CA LYS A 36 4.33 9.87 -14.16
C LYS A 36 3.74 8.56 -13.62
N ASN A 37 4.54 7.72 -12.95
CA ASN A 37 4.07 6.44 -12.40
C ASN A 37 3.14 6.65 -11.20
N LEU A 38 3.45 7.62 -10.34
CA LEU A 38 2.55 8.04 -9.27
C LEU A 38 1.25 8.63 -9.84
N GLN A 39 1.35 9.48 -10.85
CA GLN A 39 0.20 10.08 -11.53
C GLN A 39 -0.71 8.98 -12.11
N HIS A 40 -0.12 8.03 -12.84
CA HIS A 40 -0.85 6.89 -13.42
C HIS A 40 -1.58 6.06 -12.34
N ALA A 41 -0.86 5.69 -11.29
CA ALA A 41 -1.44 4.94 -10.17
C ALA A 41 -2.59 5.68 -9.48
N LEU A 42 -2.40 6.99 -9.21
CA LEU A 42 -3.43 7.80 -8.58
C LEU A 42 -4.65 8.00 -9.48
N GLN A 43 -4.46 8.09 -10.80
CA GLN A 43 -5.56 8.17 -11.76
C GLN A 43 -6.40 6.88 -11.78
N ILE A 44 -5.76 5.70 -11.77
CA ILE A 44 -6.49 4.42 -11.65
C ILE A 44 -7.30 4.41 -10.35
N CYS A 45 -6.67 4.76 -9.22
CA CYS A 45 -7.33 4.73 -7.91
C CYS A 45 -8.41 5.79 -7.74
N ALA A 46 -8.28 6.95 -8.40
CA ALA A 46 -9.26 8.04 -8.35
C ALA A 46 -10.42 7.87 -9.35
N ASN A 47 -10.31 6.91 -10.26
CA ASN A 47 -11.36 6.62 -11.24
C ASN A 47 -11.95 5.22 -11.02
N PRO A 48 -13.07 5.12 -10.30
CA PRO A 48 -13.71 3.85 -10.01
C PRO A 48 -14.03 3.01 -11.25
N SER A 49 -14.34 3.63 -12.38
CA SER A 49 -14.63 2.90 -13.62
C SER A 49 -13.43 2.16 -14.24
N GLN A 50 -12.22 2.47 -13.77
CA GLN A 50 -10.99 1.79 -14.20
C GLN A 50 -10.63 0.58 -13.33
N GLN A 51 -11.37 0.36 -12.24
CA GLN A 51 -11.17 -0.76 -11.34
C GLN A 51 -12.26 -1.81 -11.52
N ASP A 52 -11.93 -3.05 -11.25
CA ASP A 52 -12.92 -4.12 -11.20
C ASP A 52 -13.96 -3.84 -10.11
N ALA A 53 -15.23 -4.10 -10.43
CA ALA A 53 -16.30 -3.98 -9.44
C ALA A 53 -15.98 -4.85 -8.20
N PRO A 54 -16.39 -4.43 -6.98
CA PRO A 54 -16.06 -5.15 -5.74
C PRO A 54 -16.42 -6.64 -5.75
N ASP A 55 -17.51 -6.99 -6.42
CA ASP A 55 -18.04 -8.37 -6.48
C ASP A 55 -17.72 -9.09 -7.78
N LYS A 56 -16.94 -8.45 -8.68
CA LYS A 56 -16.59 -9.08 -9.95
C LYS A 56 -15.78 -10.36 -9.71
N PRO A 57 -16.24 -11.52 -10.20
CA PRO A 57 -15.47 -12.74 -10.16
C PRO A 57 -14.24 -12.61 -11.06
N HIS A 58 -13.16 -13.26 -10.66
CA HIS A 58 -11.92 -13.25 -11.43
C HIS A 58 -11.77 -14.56 -12.20
N ASP A 59 -11.50 -14.44 -13.49
CA ASP A 59 -11.18 -15.56 -14.36
C ASP A 59 -9.80 -16.13 -14.00
N PRO A 60 -9.70 -17.39 -13.57
CA PRO A 60 -8.43 -18.02 -13.24
C PRO A 60 -7.41 -17.98 -14.38
N ALA A 61 -7.86 -18.12 -15.65
CA ALA A 61 -6.99 -18.09 -16.81
C ALA A 61 -6.32 -16.71 -16.98
N LEU A 62 -7.07 -15.63 -16.72
CA LEU A 62 -6.53 -14.27 -16.73
C LEU A 62 -5.53 -14.06 -15.58
N ILE A 63 -5.82 -14.61 -14.40
CA ILE A 63 -4.89 -14.52 -13.26
C ILE A 63 -3.59 -15.26 -13.60
N HIS A 64 -3.64 -16.48 -14.11
CA HIS A 64 -2.44 -17.22 -14.50
C HIS A 64 -1.60 -16.50 -15.55
N ARG A 65 -2.25 -15.91 -16.57
CA ARG A 65 -1.56 -15.12 -17.57
C ARG A 65 -0.84 -13.92 -16.96
N ASP A 66 -1.50 -13.23 -16.03
CA ASP A 66 -0.93 -12.05 -15.39
C ASP A 66 0.17 -12.42 -14.39
N VAL A 67 0.08 -13.57 -13.71
CA VAL A 67 1.18 -14.15 -12.90
C VAL A 67 2.41 -14.38 -13.74
N ASN A 68 2.27 -15.07 -14.89
CA ASN A 68 3.39 -15.34 -15.79
C ASN A 68 4.03 -14.04 -16.31
N ARG A 69 3.21 -13.05 -16.65
CA ARG A 69 3.67 -11.73 -17.09
C ARG A 69 4.39 -10.97 -15.99
N LEU A 70 3.84 -10.96 -14.78
CA LEU A 70 4.48 -10.34 -13.60
C LEU A 70 5.80 -11.01 -13.29
N GLU A 71 5.84 -12.34 -13.29
CA GLU A 71 7.08 -13.08 -13.04
C GLU A 71 8.16 -12.72 -14.07
N ALA A 72 7.80 -12.67 -15.34
CA ALA A 72 8.73 -12.27 -16.40
C ALA A 72 9.27 -10.86 -16.17
N ILE A 73 8.39 -9.88 -15.88
CA ILE A 73 8.78 -8.49 -15.61
C ILE A 73 9.70 -8.41 -14.37
N LEU A 74 9.30 -9.07 -13.27
CA LEU A 74 10.03 -8.99 -12.00
C LEU A 74 11.37 -9.72 -12.00
N LYS A 75 11.59 -10.63 -12.95
CA LYS A 75 12.89 -11.32 -13.22
C LYS A 75 13.82 -10.54 -14.15
N MET A 76 13.33 -9.50 -14.84
CA MET A 76 14.18 -8.70 -15.75
C MET A 76 15.34 -8.10 -14.97
N THR A 77 16.55 -8.22 -15.51
CA THR A 77 17.76 -7.61 -14.99
C THR A 77 18.08 -6.32 -15.75
N PHE A 78 18.89 -5.47 -15.18
CA PHE A 78 19.23 -4.14 -15.73
C PHE A 78 19.80 -4.15 -17.16
N THR A 79 20.30 -5.29 -17.63
CA THR A 79 20.87 -5.45 -18.98
C THR A 79 19.84 -5.49 -20.10
N SER A 80 18.56 -5.70 -19.79
CA SER A 80 17.47 -5.72 -20.79
C SER A 80 16.68 -4.41 -20.86
N THR A 81 17.12 -3.37 -20.15
CA THR A 81 16.35 -2.13 -19.96
C THR A 81 16.75 -1.03 -20.93
N THR A 82 16.44 -1.18 -22.19
CA THR A 82 16.12 -0.01 -23.02
C THR A 82 14.76 0.61 -22.72
N SER A 83 14.00 0.07 -21.74
CA SER A 83 12.62 0.49 -21.46
C SER A 83 12.13 0.27 -20.03
N GLY A 84 12.98 0.45 -19.00
CA GLY A 84 12.55 0.32 -17.60
C GLY A 84 11.36 1.24 -17.21
N GLU A 85 11.20 2.38 -17.89
CA GLU A 85 10.01 3.24 -17.76
C GLU A 85 8.72 2.60 -18.31
N SER A 86 8.84 1.70 -19.27
CA SER A 86 7.70 1.11 -20.00
C SER A 86 6.98 -0.02 -19.23
N VAL A 87 7.66 -0.69 -18.30
CA VAL A 87 7.08 -1.85 -17.58
C VAL A 87 6.36 -1.46 -16.28
N SER A 88 6.73 -0.34 -15.66
CA SER A 88 6.13 0.13 -14.42
C SER A 88 4.62 0.37 -14.50
N PRO A 89 4.08 1.05 -15.55
CA PRO A 89 2.65 1.20 -15.73
C PRO A 89 1.94 -0.15 -15.88
N ALA A 90 2.53 -1.11 -16.58
CA ALA A 90 1.93 -2.44 -16.76
C ALA A 90 1.79 -3.20 -15.42
N VAL A 91 2.78 -3.11 -14.53
CA VAL A 91 2.70 -3.69 -13.19
C VAL A 91 1.61 -3.01 -12.36
N LEU A 92 1.53 -1.67 -12.42
CA LEU A 92 0.48 -0.92 -11.72
C LEU A 92 -0.91 -1.27 -12.25
N ASP A 93 -1.09 -1.40 -13.56
CA ASP A 93 -2.36 -1.81 -14.17
C ASP A 93 -2.77 -3.22 -13.71
N MET A 94 -1.87 -4.19 -13.74
CA MET A 94 -2.16 -5.55 -13.31
C MET A 94 -2.58 -5.65 -11.85
N ILE A 95 -2.13 -4.75 -10.99
CA ILE A 95 -2.44 -4.76 -9.56
C ILE A 95 -3.61 -3.83 -9.23
N LEU A 96 -3.54 -2.54 -9.64
CA LEU A 96 -4.46 -1.52 -9.15
C LEU A 96 -5.84 -1.53 -9.82
N ARG A 97 -5.97 -2.13 -11.02
CA ARG A 97 -7.28 -2.30 -11.68
C ARG A 97 -8.10 -3.42 -11.06
N ARG A 98 -7.50 -4.29 -10.25
CA ARG A 98 -8.20 -5.40 -9.58
C ARG A 98 -8.88 -4.92 -8.29
N ASN A 99 -10.01 -5.55 -7.97
CA ASN A 99 -10.57 -5.44 -6.62
C ASN A 99 -9.70 -6.21 -5.60
N HIS A 100 -9.99 -6.03 -4.30
CA HIS A 100 -9.21 -6.68 -3.23
C HIS A 100 -9.08 -8.19 -3.39
N LYS A 101 -10.19 -8.89 -3.70
CA LYS A 101 -10.20 -10.35 -3.91
C LYS A 101 -9.30 -10.75 -5.08
N GLY A 102 -9.32 -9.97 -6.16
CA GLY A 102 -8.46 -10.21 -7.32
C GLY A 102 -6.98 -10.03 -7.02
N ILE A 103 -6.62 -9.05 -6.20
CA ILE A 103 -5.23 -8.87 -5.75
C ILE A 103 -4.81 -10.03 -4.83
N GLN A 104 -5.69 -10.48 -3.91
CA GLN A 104 -5.42 -11.64 -3.05
C GLN A 104 -5.17 -12.90 -3.87
N GLN A 105 -6.03 -13.17 -4.87
CA GLN A 105 -5.85 -14.32 -5.76
C GLN A 105 -4.57 -14.20 -6.58
N LEU A 106 -4.28 -13.02 -7.15
CA LEU A 106 -3.03 -12.79 -7.89
C LEU A 106 -1.81 -13.09 -7.02
N ALA A 107 -1.79 -12.63 -5.77
CA ALA A 107 -0.71 -12.87 -4.82
C ALA A 107 -0.57 -14.35 -4.46
N LEU A 108 -1.69 -15.05 -4.21
CA LEU A 108 -1.72 -16.47 -3.90
C LEU A 108 -1.22 -17.32 -5.07
N TYR A 109 -1.71 -17.07 -6.28
CA TYR A 109 -1.27 -17.79 -7.47
C TYR A 109 0.20 -17.51 -7.80
N PHE A 110 0.67 -16.28 -7.59
CA PHE A 110 2.08 -15.93 -7.75
C PHE A 110 2.97 -16.71 -6.75
N GLU A 111 2.58 -16.76 -5.49
CA GLU A 111 3.31 -17.53 -4.45
C GLU A 111 3.30 -19.02 -4.75
N THR A 112 2.17 -19.57 -5.18
CA THR A 112 2.05 -20.98 -5.59
C THR A 112 2.95 -21.33 -6.77
N ALA A 113 3.02 -20.45 -7.78
CA ALA A 113 3.79 -20.68 -8.99
C ALA A 113 5.31 -20.48 -8.78
N THR A 114 5.71 -19.55 -7.90
CA THR A 114 7.12 -19.12 -7.79
C THR A 114 7.79 -19.51 -6.47
N GLY A 115 7.02 -19.93 -5.46
CA GLY A 115 7.48 -20.15 -4.08
C GLY A 115 7.86 -18.84 -3.34
N LYS A 116 7.51 -17.66 -3.89
CA LYS A 116 7.91 -16.36 -3.35
C LYS A 116 6.71 -15.44 -3.17
N LYS A 117 6.68 -14.67 -2.09
CA LYS A 117 5.65 -13.66 -1.88
C LYS A 117 5.75 -12.55 -2.90
N LEU A 118 4.61 -12.14 -3.45
CA LEU A 118 4.54 -11.13 -4.52
C LEU A 118 5.09 -9.78 -4.04
N ASP A 119 4.70 -9.31 -2.85
CA ASP A 119 5.16 -8.03 -2.30
C ASP A 119 6.68 -7.99 -2.07
N GLU A 120 7.28 -9.09 -1.61
CA GLU A 120 8.73 -9.19 -1.42
C GLU A 120 9.47 -9.22 -2.75
N THR A 121 8.91 -9.90 -3.76
CA THR A 121 9.50 -9.97 -5.10
C THR A 121 9.47 -8.62 -5.78
N ILE A 122 8.35 -7.87 -5.69
CA ILE A 122 8.23 -6.49 -6.17
C ILE A 122 9.28 -5.60 -5.49
N ARG A 123 9.42 -5.70 -4.17
CA ARG A 123 10.39 -4.88 -3.41
C ARG A 123 11.83 -5.08 -3.85
N LYS A 124 12.19 -6.31 -4.24
CA LYS A 124 13.55 -6.68 -4.68
C LYS A 124 13.79 -6.47 -6.17
N SER A 125 12.75 -6.16 -6.95
CA SER A 125 12.83 -5.99 -8.41
C SER A 125 13.55 -4.71 -8.83
N TYR A 126 13.78 -4.55 -10.12
CA TYR A 126 14.39 -3.36 -10.74
C TYR A 126 13.38 -2.26 -11.11
N LEU A 127 12.11 -2.39 -10.70
CA LEU A 127 11.13 -1.32 -10.88
C LEU A 127 11.58 -0.04 -10.15
N ASP A 128 11.09 1.10 -10.60
CA ASP A 128 11.34 2.36 -9.91
C ASP A 128 10.75 2.35 -8.48
N ASP A 129 11.35 3.13 -7.59
CA ASP A 129 10.99 3.12 -6.17
C ASP A 129 9.56 3.54 -5.89
N MET A 130 8.97 4.42 -6.72
CA MET A 130 7.60 4.84 -6.54
C MET A 130 6.63 3.70 -6.91
N THR A 131 6.86 3.04 -8.04
CA THR A 131 6.10 1.85 -8.45
C THR A 131 6.17 0.74 -7.41
N LYS A 132 7.37 0.42 -6.90
CA LYS A 132 7.53 -0.55 -5.80
C LYS A 132 6.69 -0.20 -4.58
N LYS A 133 6.79 1.05 -4.10
CA LYS A 133 6.04 1.50 -2.91
C LYS A 133 4.54 1.38 -3.10
N ILE A 134 4.02 1.78 -4.25
CA ILE A 134 2.60 1.72 -4.56
C ILE A 134 2.12 0.27 -4.68
N ALA A 135 2.80 -0.54 -5.48
CA ALA A 135 2.42 -1.93 -5.73
C ALA A 135 2.49 -2.78 -4.46
N VAL A 136 3.58 -2.68 -3.68
CA VAL A 136 3.72 -3.36 -2.39
C VAL A 136 2.62 -2.93 -1.41
N HIS A 137 2.30 -1.62 -1.36
CA HIS A 137 1.23 -1.13 -0.50
C HIS A 137 -0.13 -1.71 -0.90
N ALA A 138 -0.44 -1.76 -2.19
CA ALA A 138 -1.70 -2.33 -2.70
C ALA A 138 -1.82 -3.83 -2.39
N VAL A 139 -0.76 -4.60 -2.68
CA VAL A 139 -0.73 -6.05 -2.40
C VAL A 139 -0.90 -6.32 -0.91
N ARG A 140 -0.13 -5.66 -0.04
CA ARG A 140 -0.25 -5.83 1.42
C ARG A 140 -1.62 -5.40 1.95
N THR A 141 -2.20 -4.33 1.40
CA THR A 141 -3.55 -3.89 1.79
C THR A 141 -4.59 -4.96 1.49
N ALA A 142 -4.47 -5.63 0.35
CA ALA A 142 -5.42 -6.66 -0.04
C ALA A 142 -5.18 -7.99 0.70
N VAL A 143 -3.93 -8.39 0.90
CA VAL A 143 -3.58 -9.69 1.50
C VAL A 143 -3.72 -9.67 3.02
N ASP A 144 -3.11 -8.68 3.68
CA ASP A 144 -3.11 -8.54 5.15
C ASP A 144 -2.95 -7.07 5.55
N LEU A 145 -4.08 -6.46 5.89
CA LEU A 145 -4.16 -5.06 6.31
C LEU A 145 -3.35 -4.80 7.59
N THR A 146 -3.39 -5.74 8.53
CA THR A 146 -2.69 -5.64 9.81
C THR A 146 -1.18 -5.68 9.60
N TYR A 147 -0.70 -6.65 8.83
CA TYR A 147 0.71 -6.76 8.47
C TYR A 147 1.21 -5.51 7.72
N ARG A 148 0.41 -4.99 6.78
CA ARG A 148 0.73 -3.73 6.08
C ARG A 148 0.98 -2.59 7.08
N ASP A 149 0.10 -2.42 8.07
CA ASP A 149 0.18 -1.32 9.01
C ASP A 149 1.34 -1.50 10.00
N VAL A 150 1.60 -2.72 10.45
CA VAL A 150 2.81 -3.05 11.24
C VAL A 150 4.08 -2.70 10.47
N MET A 151 4.19 -3.14 9.21
CA MET A 151 5.38 -2.84 8.39
C MET A 151 5.53 -1.36 8.09
N SER A 152 4.41 -0.66 7.94
CA SER A 152 4.36 0.79 7.75
C SER A 152 4.86 1.54 9.00
N LEU A 153 4.45 1.14 10.19
CA LEU A 153 4.93 1.69 11.45
C LEU A 153 6.43 1.38 11.66
N LYS A 154 6.85 0.14 11.38
CA LYS A 154 8.24 -0.29 11.50
C LYS A 154 9.17 0.53 10.61
N ASP A 155 8.77 0.82 9.38
CA ASP A 155 9.55 1.62 8.43
C ASP A 155 9.75 3.06 8.93
N VAL A 156 8.73 3.64 9.55
CA VAL A 156 8.79 5.04 10.02
C VAL A 156 9.53 5.17 11.34
N ILE A 157 9.24 4.28 12.31
CA ILE A 157 9.88 4.34 13.65
C ILE A 157 11.38 4.06 13.60
N SER A 158 11.86 3.41 12.55
CA SER A 158 13.30 3.13 12.35
C SER A 158 14.06 4.31 11.73
N LYS A 159 13.38 5.37 11.30
CA LYS A 159 13.98 6.52 10.60
C LYS A 159 13.86 7.77 11.46
N ALA A 160 15.01 8.36 11.81
CA ALA A 160 15.03 9.63 12.53
C ALA A 160 14.37 10.76 11.70
N GLY A 161 13.75 11.73 12.38
CA GLY A 161 13.11 12.89 11.74
C GLY A 161 11.78 12.59 11.05
N ARG A 162 11.13 11.45 11.38
CA ARG A 162 9.81 11.09 10.83
C ARG A 162 8.74 10.96 11.91
N GLU A 163 8.85 11.72 12.95
CA GLU A 163 7.93 11.70 14.10
C GLU A 163 6.50 12.07 13.70
N GLU A 164 6.33 13.06 12.82
CA GLU A 164 5.03 13.47 12.31
C GLU A 164 4.36 12.34 11.49
N ASP A 165 5.12 11.68 10.62
CA ASP A 165 4.63 10.53 9.87
C ASP A 165 4.19 9.38 10.80
N LEU A 166 4.95 9.15 11.87
CA LEU A 166 4.63 8.13 12.88
C LEU A 166 3.33 8.51 13.60
N ALA A 167 3.17 9.77 14.04
CA ALA A 167 1.94 10.23 14.68
C ALA A 167 0.73 10.04 13.78
N ILE A 168 0.80 10.48 12.53
CA ILE A 168 -0.29 10.34 11.57
C ILE A 168 -0.70 8.87 11.43
N ARG A 169 0.26 7.95 11.35
CA ARG A 169 -0.02 6.51 11.20
C ARG A 169 -0.62 5.91 12.46
N VAL A 170 -0.09 6.25 13.63
CA VAL A 170 -0.60 5.78 14.93
C VAL A 170 -2.02 6.30 15.17
N VAL A 171 -2.27 7.61 14.98
CA VAL A 171 -3.60 8.21 15.12
C VAL A 171 -4.61 7.52 14.21
N ARG A 172 -4.27 7.31 12.94
CA ARG A 172 -5.16 6.63 11.97
C ARG A 172 -5.46 5.19 12.36
N ALA A 173 -4.47 4.44 12.84
CA ALA A 173 -4.64 3.06 13.28
C ALA A 173 -5.44 2.99 14.58
N HIS A 174 -5.15 3.86 15.54
CA HIS A 174 -5.83 3.93 16.85
C HIS A 174 -7.32 4.26 16.75
N TRP A 175 -7.75 4.98 15.68
CA TRP A 175 -9.16 5.32 15.47
C TRP A 175 -10.08 4.09 15.37
N TYR A 176 -9.54 2.94 15.01
CA TYR A 176 -10.24 1.66 14.94
C TYR A 176 -9.70 0.72 16.03
N ALA A 177 -10.30 0.76 17.23
CA ALA A 177 -9.78 0.06 18.42
C ALA A 177 -9.48 -1.43 18.20
N VAL A 178 -10.38 -2.16 17.50
CA VAL A 178 -10.18 -3.59 17.19
C VAL A 178 -8.97 -3.77 16.28
N HIS A 179 -8.84 -2.97 15.23
CA HIS A 179 -7.71 -3.03 14.30
C HIS A 179 -6.40 -2.63 14.98
N TRP A 180 -6.44 -1.63 15.86
CA TRP A 180 -5.28 -1.22 16.66
C TRP A 180 -4.77 -2.36 17.55
N GLY A 181 -5.68 -3.08 18.24
CA GLY A 181 -5.33 -4.26 19.02
C GLY A 181 -4.66 -5.36 18.16
N GLN A 182 -5.19 -5.60 16.96
CA GLN A 182 -4.57 -6.54 16.01
C GLN A 182 -3.17 -6.11 15.58
N ILE A 183 -2.96 -4.82 15.32
CA ILE A 183 -1.63 -4.26 14.99
C ILE A 183 -0.65 -4.47 16.14
N GLN A 184 -1.06 -4.20 17.39
CA GLN A 184 -0.21 -4.38 18.55
C GLN A 184 0.19 -5.85 18.76
N ALA A 185 -0.77 -6.77 18.64
CA ALA A 185 -0.51 -8.20 18.73
C ALA A 185 0.44 -8.69 17.61
N ALA A 186 0.20 -8.30 16.38
CA ALA A 186 1.05 -8.64 15.24
C ALA A 186 2.45 -7.99 15.35
N TRP A 187 2.52 -6.76 15.89
CA TRP A 187 3.81 -6.10 16.17
C TRP A 187 4.66 -6.91 17.14
N MET A 188 4.08 -7.38 18.23
CA MET A 188 4.76 -8.21 19.22
C MET A 188 5.31 -9.50 18.61
N GLY A 189 4.49 -10.17 17.78
CA GLY A 189 4.90 -11.41 17.10
C GLY A 189 6.04 -11.22 16.10
N ILE A 190 6.16 -10.03 15.48
CA ILE A 190 7.20 -9.75 14.46
C ILE A 190 8.48 -9.17 15.07
N ASN A 191 8.39 -8.43 16.17
CA ASN A 191 9.50 -7.64 16.72
C ASN A 191 9.97 -8.07 18.11
N GLU A 192 9.34 -9.07 18.72
CA GLU A 192 9.68 -9.62 20.06
C GLU A 192 9.70 -8.57 21.18
N GLN A 193 9.05 -7.43 20.96
CA GLN A 193 8.88 -6.34 21.92
C GLN A 193 7.57 -5.62 21.65
N THR A 194 6.98 -4.98 22.68
CA THR A 194 5.76 -4.22 22.48
C THR A 194 6.01 -2.97 21.62
N PHE A 195 4.96 -2.48 20.94
CA PHE A 195 5.05 -1.22 20.22
C PHE A 195 5.40 -0.07 21.17
N LYS A 196 4.84 -0.07 22.38
CA LYS A 196 5.12 0.90 23.43
C LYS A 196 6.59 0.93 23.82
N ASP A 197 7.23 -0.24 24.05
CA ASP A 197 8.65 -0.33 24.38
C ASP A 197 9.54 0.25 23.28
N LYS A 198 9.13 0.05 22.02
CA LYS A 198 9.84 0.63 20.88
C LYS A 198 9.70 2.16 20.86
N VAL A 199 8.51 2.70 21.12
CA VAL A 199 8.25 4.14 21.19
C VAL A 199 9.02 4.79 22.35
N MET A 200 9.11 4.14 23.49
CA MET A 200 9.86 4.64 24.66
C MET A 200 11.37 4.84 24.40
N LYS A 201 11.91 4.20 23.36
CA LYS A 201 13.31 4.40 22.92
C LYS A 201 13.50 5.64 22.04
N LEU A 202 12.43 6.29 21.62
CA LEU A 202 12.49 7.56 20.87
C LEU A 202 12.93 8.71 21.79
N PRO A 203 13.46 9.82 21.23
CA PRO A 203 13.80 11.03 21.99
C PRO A 203 12.63 11.49 22.88
N LYS A 204 12.94 11.97 24.09
CA LYS A 204 11.93 12.49 25.02
C LYS A 204 11.25 13.74 24.44
N GLY A 205 9.94 13.87 24.65
CA GLY A 205 9.16 15.02 24.21
C GLY A 205 7.68 14.69 24.11
N LEU A 206 6.85 15.72 23.92
CA LEU A 206 5.39 15.62 23.83
C LEU A 206 4.93 14.60 22.79
N PHE A 207 5.66 14.47 21.71
CA PHE A 207 5.36 13.53 20.65
C PHE A 207 5.45 12.06 21.10
N ARG A 208 6.56 11.68 21.77
CA ARG A 208 6.71 10.35 22.34
C ARG A 208 5.66 10.07 23.40
N ASP A 209 5.36 11.05 24.25
CA ASP A 209 4.41 10.91 25.34
C ASP A 209 2.97 10.70 24.78
N LEU A 210 2.59 11.44 23.73
CA LEU A 210 1.32 11.24 23.01
C LEU A 210 1.21 9.82 22.44
N ILE A 211 2.23 9.37 21.69
CA ILE A 211 2.19 8.03 21.09
C ILE A 211 2.20 6.94 22.16
N THR A 212 2.94 7.14 23.24
CA THR A 212 2.96 6.21 24.40
C THR A 212 1.58 6.09 25.03
N ALA A 213 0.86 7.22 25.21
CA ALA A 213 -0.49 7.21 25.72
C ALA A 213 -1.46 6.46 24.78
N MET A 214 -1.33 6.65 23.46
CA MET A 214 -2.13 5.96 22.46
C MET A 214 -1.79 4.46 22.34
N ALA A 215 -0.56 4.06 22.65
CA ALA A 215 -0.18 2.67 22.68
C ALA A 215 -0.82 1.87 23.84
N GLY A 216 -1.46 2.56 24.79
CA GLY A 216 -2.16 1.95 25.90
C GLY A 216 -1.24 1.45 27.04
N PRO A 217 -1.82 0.84 28.07
CA PRO A 217 -1.02 0.21 29.14
C PRO A 217 -0.15 -0.91 28.54
N SER A 218 1.02 -1.11 29.15
CA SER A 218 1.82 -2.32 28.86
C SER A 218 1.04 -3.52 29.37
N ALA A 219 0.88 -4.55 28.54
CA ALA A 219 0.28 -5.80 28.97
C ALA A 219 1.16 -6.46 30.02
#